data_33d8e19003f28a6ad64958db0f3dc950
#
_entry.id   33d8e19003f28a6ad64958db0f3dc950
#
_cell.length_a   1.000
_cell.length_b   1.000
_cell.length_c   1.000
_cell.angle_alpha   90.00
_cell.angle_beta   90.00
_cell.angle_gamma   90.00
#
_symmetry.space_group_name_H-M   'P 1'
#
loop_
_entity.id
_entity.type
_entity.pdbx_description
1 polymer ?
#
loop_
_entity_poly.entity_id
_entity_poly.type
_entity_poly.pdbx_seq_one_letter_code
_entity_poly.pdbx_strand_id
1 'polypeptide(L)'
;MKIKKNIENVLLVMPPATIAVEYTKEIQPPLGLAYIAACLEKSYRVKIMDAACEGWAQEKKGPGNLITYGLPFENIKEIIEDFKPDVVGVSCLYSMQYKNAHKICEIAKGFDKNTLTIMGGAHPTNLPEKTLEDKNVDIIVLGEGDFSAKELLDTIRKREDISQIDGIAFRENEKITVNPKTNFIKDLDSIPFPARHLLPMQKYFSINMPHGVSSRFSPNTPLITSRGCPANCIFCSIHSIWGYKYRARSVENIIQELKSLKEAYEIREVQFEDDNLTFDKKRAAGLFDRMIEEKLDISWTTPNGVAMWSLDDSLLLKMKQSGCYRLCLAIESGDQEMLYGTIKKPLNLEKVKKLIRQINLHHFETDAFFVVGFPDETKEQLKNTFRFAHRIKVDNVSFYIATPYPGTELFAICTKNNHLPKDFSLSDLGVKKPTINTTYFTPKELEKMVAWNTLKYKINLIWHNPRAFYRKVIKRFFKTPLYFLLLTKKIIRKVLGI
;
A
#
# COMPACT_ATOMS: atom_id res chain seq x y z
N MET A 1 -20.02 13.77 24.03
CA MET A 1 -18.76 13.00 24.20
C MET A 1 -17.99 13.57 25.39
N LYS A 2 -17.65 12.78 26.44
CA LYS A 2 -16.80 13.24 27.55
C LYS A 2 -15.33 13.07 27.11
N ILE A 3 -14.74 14.12 26.58
CA ILE A 3 -13.32 14.11 26.13
C ILE A 3 -12.44 14.66 27.26
N LYS A 4 -11.25 14.10 27.45
CA LYS A 4 -10.23 14.62 28.36
C LYS A 4 -9.95 16.10 28.05
N LYS A 5 -9.93 16.92 29.07
CA LYS A 5 -9.84 18.40 28.94
C LYS A 5 -8.43 18.89 28.59
N ASN A 6 -7.39 18.09 28.87
CA ASN A 6 -6.00 18.40 28.54
C ASN A 6 -5.44 17.26 27.69
N ILE A 7 -5.14 17.53 26.43
CA ILE A 7 -4.44 16.61 25.52
C ILE A 7 -2.97 17.02 25.51
N GLU A 8 -2.10 16.13 25.99
CA GLU A 8 -0.65 16.29 25.99
C GLU A 8 0.03 15.09 25.30
N ASN A 9 -0.38 13.86 25.63
CA ASN A 9 0.25 12.62 25.17
C ASN A 9 -0.55 12.00 24.01
N VAL A 10 0.06 11.87 22.85
CA VAL A 10 -0.53 11.26 21.66
C VAL A 10 0.27 10.01 21.28
N LEU A 11 -0.38 8.85 21.29
CA LEU A 11 0.17 7.58 20.83
C LEU A 11 -0.41 7.25 19.45
N LEU A 12 0.44 7.17 18.43
CA LEU A 12 0.06 6.74 17.08
C LEU A 12 0.45 5.27 16.88
N VAL A 13 -0.49 4.44 16.44
CA VAL A 13 -0.32 2.99 16.40
C VAL A 13 -0.53 2.43 15.00
N MET A 14 0.46 1.69 14.51
CA MET A 14 0.30 0.70 13.44
C MET A 14 0.03 -0.65 14.11
N PRO A 15 -1.14 -1.26 13.90
CA PRO A 15 -1.50 -2.54 14.54
C PRO A 15 -0.64 -3.71 14.08
N PRO A 16 -0.63 -4.84 14.83
CA PRO A 16 -0.14 -6.12 14.31
C PRO A 16 -0.83 -6.49 13.00
N ALA A 17 -0.12 -7.15 12.10
CA ALA A 17 -0.64 -7.49 10.78
C ALA A 17 -1.11 -8.94 10.69
N THR A 18 -2.31 -9.16 10.19
CA THR A 18 -2.85 -10.49 9.88
C THR A 18 -2.82 -10.72 8.38
N ILE A 19 -2.19 -11.80 7.96
CA ILE A 19 -2.07 -12.19 6.55
C ILE A 19 -2.37 -13.68 6.38
N ALA A 20 -2.72 -14.10 5.16
CA ALA A 20 -2.75 -15.52 4.84
C ALA A 20 -1.31 -16.07 4.72
N VAL A 21 -1.09 -17.32 5.13
CA VAL A 21 0.24 -17.97 5.16
C VAL A 21 0.94 -17.98 3.79
N GLU A 22 0.18 -17.89 2.71
CA GLU A 22 0.71 -17.79 1.35
C GLU A 22 1.30 -16.42 0.99
N TYR A 23 1.01 -15.38 1.77
CA TYR A 23 1.62 -14.05 1.57
C TYR A 23 2.99 -14.00 2.22
N THR A 24 3.86 -13.20 1.65
CA THR A 24 5.14 -12.86 2.26
C THR A 24 4.90 -11.71 3.25
N LYS A 25 5.49 -11.80 4.43
CA LYS A 25 5.50 -10.67 5.36
C LYS A 25 6.34 -9.55 4.75
N GLU A 26 5.80 -8.36 4.82
CA GLU A 26 6.47 -7.12 4.40
C GLU A 26 6.38 -6.12 5.54
N ILE A 27 7.38 -5.25 5.65
CA ILE A 27 7.43 -4.20 6.66
C ILE A 27 8.20 -2.99 6.15
N GLN A 28 7.62 -1.83 6.34
CA GLN A 28 8.24 -0.55 6.02
C GLN A 28 7.75 0.52 6.98
N PRO A 29 8.53 1.60 7.17
CA PRO A 29 8.11 2.73 7.97
C PRO A 29 6.72 3.23 7.58
N PRO A 30 5.75 3.35 8.52
CA PRO A 30 4.40 3.82 8.26
C PRO A 30 4.39 5.33 8.02
N LEU A 31 4.68 5.75 6.78
CA LEU A 31 4.82 7.17 6.44
C LEU A 31 3.61 8.02 6.83
N GLY A 32 2.38 7.49 6.70
CA GLY A 32 1.18 8.22 7.10
C GLY A 32 1.21 8.63 8.57
N LEU A 33 1.58 7.71 9.47
CA LEU A 33 1.73 8.03 10.89
C LEU A 33 2.91 8.96 11.15
N ALA A 34 4.02 8.79 10.41
CA ALA A 34 5.19 9.65 10.55
C ALA A 34 4.93 11.09 10.07
N TYR A 35 4.14 11.31 9.02
CA TYR A 35 3.69 12.64 8.60
C TYR A 35 2.77 13.29 9.63
N ILE A 36 1.78 12.55 10.15
CA ILE A 36 0.90 13.04 11.21
C ILE A 36 1.72 13.41 12.45
N ALA A 37 2.66 12.56 12.86
CA ALA A 37 3.54 12.83 13.99
C ALA A 37 4.35 14.12 13.80
N ALA A 38 4.91 14.35 12.63
CA ALA A 38 5.66 15.56 12.32
C ALA A 38 4.81 16.85 12.40
N CYS A 39 3.51 16.74 12.09
CA CYS A 39 2.58 17.86 12.26
C CYS A 39 2.19 18.09 13.73
N LEU A 40 2.25 17.06 14.57
CA LEU A 40 1.80 17.10 15.97
C LEU A 40 2.92 17.39 16.98
N GLU A 41 4.15 16.92 16.76
CA GLU A 41 5.24 16.88 17.74
C GLU A 41 5.68 18.26 18.30
N LYS A 42 5.38 19.34 17.55
CA LYS A 42 5.63 20.71 18.05
C LYS A 42 4.64 21.15 19.14
N SER A 43 3.49 20.49 19.25
CA SER A 43 2.38 20.90 20.14
C SER A 43 2.00 19.83 21.15
N TYR A 44 2.41 18.59 20.94
CA TYR A 44 2.06 17.41 21.72
C TYR A 44 3.29 16.52 21.93
N ARG A 45 3.30 15.76 23.01
CA ARG A 45 4.25 14.67 23.22
C ARG A 45 3.78 13.46 22.39
N VAL A 46 4.43 13.21 21.27
CA VAL A 46 4.04 12.15 20.32
C VAL A 46 4.94 10.93 20.47
N LYS A 47 4.34 9.73 20.45
CA LYS A 47 5.02 8.44 20.29
C LYS A 47 4.39 7.69 19.14
N ILE A 48 5.21 7.04 18.32
CA ILE A 48 4.74 6.09 17.32
C ILE A 48 5.08 4.69 17.79
N MET A 49 4.10 3.77 17.73
CA MET A 49 4.28 2.33 17.96
C MET A 49 3.91 1.60 16.68
N ASP A 50 4.90 1.02 16.02
CA ASP A 50 4.65 0.07 14.94
C ASP A 50 4.69 -1.35 15.49
N ALA A 51 3.53 -1.87 15.90
CA ALA A 51 3.43 -3.18 16.51
C ALA A 51 3.85 -4.30 15.55
N ALA A 52 3.62 -4.15 14.23
CA ALA A 52 4.05 -5.13 13.23
C ALA A 52 5.58 -5.20 13.13
N CYS A 53 6.27 -4.06 13.16
CA CYS A 53 7.72 -3.99 13.14
C CYS A 53 8.32 -4.44 14.47
N GLU A 54 7.83 -3.90 15.58
CA GLU A 54 8.38 -4.15 16.90
C GLU A 54 8.25 -5.62 17.35
N GLY A 55 7.20 -6.31 16.92
CA GLY A 55 7.00 -7.74 17.16
C GLY A 55 7.26 -8.63 15.92
N TRP A 56 8.06 -8.21 14.95
CA TRP A 56 8.25 -8.91 13.67
C TRP A 56 8.46 -10.41 13.73
N ALA A 57 9.23 -10.88 14.70
CA ALA A 57 9.52 -12.31 14.90
C ALA A 57 8.40 -13.08 15.60
N GLN A 58 7.44 -12.39 16.20
CA GLN A 58 6.35 -12.99 16.94
C GLN A 58 5.19 -13.29 16.01
N GLU A 59 4.74 -14.55 15.98
CA GLU A 59 3.66 -14.99 15.11
C GLU A 59 2.63 -15.80 15.92
N LYS A 60 1.36 -15.52 15.67
CA LYS A 60 0.24 -16.28 16.19
C LYS A 60 -0.59 -16.85 15.03
N LYS A 61 -0.82 -18.15 15.04
CA LYS A 61 -1.73 -18.78 14.09
C LYS A 61 -3.17 -18.35 14.39
N GLY A 62 -3.86 -17.90 13.37
CA GLY A 62 -5.29 -17.58 13.40
C GLY A 62 -6.16 -18.69 12.84
N PRO A 63 -7.48 -18.46 12.77
CA PRO A 63 -8.40 -19.38 12.15
C PRO A 63 -8.11 -19.56 10.65
N GLY A 64 -8.36 -20.76 10.14
CA GLY A 64 -8.06 -21.07 8.74
C GLY A 64 -6.56 -21.02 8.44
N ASN A 65 -6.20 -20.35 7.35
CA ASN A 65 -4.82 -20.25 6.87
C ASN A 65 -4.23 -18.85 7.14
N LEU A 66 -4.56 -18.24 8.30
CA LEU A 66 -4.11 -16.91 8.69
C LEU A 66 -2.99 -16.98 9.74
N ILE A 67 -2.09 -16.02 9.68
CA ILE A 67 -1.12 -15.70 10.71
C ILE A 67 -1.21 -14.22 11.08
N THR A 68 -1.10 -13.91 12.36
CA THR A 68 -0.90 -12.54 12.84
C THR A 68 0.53 -12.40 13.33
N TYR A 69 1.25 -11.39 12.86
CA TYR A 69 2.59 -11.08 13.31
C TYR A 69 2.66 -9.66 13.87
N GLY A 70 3.53 -9.45 14.83
CA GLY A 70 3.66 -8.19 15.54
C GLY A 70 3.65 -8.38 17.05
N LEU A 71 3.67 -7.27 17.79
CA LEU A 71 3.55 -7.30 19.24
C LEU A 71 2.22 -7.95 19.67
N PRO A 72 2.24 -8.84 20.66
CA PRO A 72 1.03 -9.31 21.31
C PRO A 72 0.22 -8.15 21.89
N PHE A 73 -1.08 -8.32 21.98
CA PHE A 73 -1.96 -7.26 22.52
C PHE A 73 -1.69 -6.95 23.99
N GLU A 74 -1.17 -7.91 24.73
CA GLU A 74 -0.74 -7.75 26.11
C GLU A 74 0.41 -6.74 26.22
N ASN A 75 1.43 -6.85 25.35
CA ASN A 75 2.55 -5.89 25.33
C ASN A 75 2.10 -4.51 24.85
N ILE A 76 1.15 -4.44 23.92
CA ILE A 76 0.56 -3.18 23.49
C ILE A 76 -0.16 -2.50 24.66
N LYS A 77 -0.88 -3.27 25.48
CA LYS A 77 -1.53 -2.78 26.69
C LYS A 77 -0.51 -2.19 27.68
N GLU A 78 0.58 -2.90 27.95
CA GLU A 78 1.68 -2.41 28.80
C GLU A 78 2.25 -1.07 28.30
N ILE A 79 2.48 -0.94 26.99
CA ILE A 79 2.97 0.30 26.38
C ILE A 79 1.97 1.45 26.55
N ILE A 80 0.68 1.18 26.45
CA ILE A 80 -0.39 2.17 26.68
C ILE A 80 -0.42 2.59 28.14
N GLU A 81 -0.32 1.63 29.09
CA GLU A 81 -0.30 1.88 30.53
C GLU A 81 0.92 2.72 30.95
N ASP A 82 2.10 2.45 30.38
CA ASP A 82 3.33 3.19 30.66
C ASP A 82 3.31 4.60 30.07
N PHE A 83 2.88 4.76 28.82
CA PHE A 83 2.87 6.05 28.14
C PHE A 83 1.73 6.96 28.58
N LYS A 84 0.62 6.39 29.07
CA LYS A 84 -0.59 7.08 29.56
C LYS A 84 -1.14 8.08 28.54
N PRO A 85 -1.50 7.64 27.34
CA PRO A 85 -1.94 8.53 26.26
C PRO A 85 -3.29 9.19 26.59
N ASP A 86 -3.43 10.46 26.24
CA ASP A 86 -4.73 11.14 26.18
C ASP A 86 -5.44 10.82 24.88
N VAL A 87 -4.65 10.55 23.82
CA VAL A 87 -5.14 10.19 22.50
C VAL A 87 -4.41 8.96 21.99
N VAL A 88 -5.16 7.99 21.45
CA VAL A 88 -4.63 6.84 20.69
C VAL A 88 -5.15 6.93 19.26
N GLY A 89 -4.25 7.26 18.34
CA GLY A 89 -4.51 7.30 16.90
C GLY A 89 -4.11 5.99 16.24
N VAL A 90 -5.05 5.27 15.63
CA VAL A 90 -4.82 3.94 15.05
C VAL A 90 -4.91 3.99 13.53
N SER A 91 -3.89 3.49 12.85
CA SER A 91 -3.88 3.37 11.39
C SER A 91 -4.51 2.05 10.95
N CYS A 92 -5.53 2.13 10.06
CA CYS A 92 -6.12 0.97 9.40
C CYS A 92 -6.12 1.15 7.88
N LEU A 93 -4.99 0.78 7.24
CA LEU A 93 -4.83 0.93 5.79
C LEU A 93 -5.61 -0.12 5.00
N TYR A 94 -5.66 -1.35 5.48
CA TYR A 94 -6.28 -2.47 4.76
C TYR A 94 -7.51 -2.97 5.50
N SER A 95 -8.62 -3.15 4.80
CA SER A 95 -9.87 -3.64 5.41
C SER A 95 -9.73 -5.00 6.08
N MET A 96 -8.83 -5.87 5.61
CA MET A 96 -8.54 -7.15 6.26
C MET A 96 -7.91 -7.01 7.65
N GLN A 97 -7.37 -5.83 8.00
CA GLN A 97 -6.73 -5.55 9.29
C GLN A 97 -7.67 -4.91 10.32
N TYR A 98 -8.93 -4.65 9.95
CA TYR A 98 -9.85 -3.87 10.79
C TYR A 98 -9.99 -4.42 12.23
N LYS A 99 -10.02 -5.76 12.40
CA LYS A 99 -10.14 -6.40 13.72
C LYS A 99 -8.97 -6.04 14.65
N ASN A 100 -7.76 -6.00 14.10
CA ASN A 100 -6.57 -5.62 14.89
C ASN A 100 -6.63 -4.13 15.27
N ALA A 101 -7.09 -3.26 14.37
CA ALA A 101 -7.22 -1.83 14.66
C ALA A 101 -8.29 -1.57 15.74
N HIS A 102 -9.46 -2.20 15.63
CA HIS A 102 -10.52 -2.12 16.65
C HIS A 102 -10.05 -2.64 18.02
N LYS A 103 -9.26 -3.73 18.04
CA LYS A 103 -8.71 -4.26 19.29
C LYS A 103 -7.77 -3.27 19.99
N ILE A 104 -7.01 -2.46 19.26
CA ILE A 104 -6.20 -1.38 19.84
C ILE A 104 -7.11 -0.32 20.50
N CYS A 105 -8.18 0.09 19.85
CA CYS A 105 -9.14 1.05 20.43
C CYS A 105 -9.80 0.47 21.70
N GLU A 106 -10.18 -0.80 21.70
CA GLU A 106 -10.72 -1.50 22.89
C GLU A 106 -9.71 -1.49 24.05
N ILE A 107 -8.44 -1.78 23.77
CA ILE A 107 -7.37 -1.76 24.80
C ILE A 107 -7.21 -0.35 25.37
N ALA A 108 -7.19 0.68 24.52
CA ALA A 108 -7.08 2.07 24.95
C ALA A 108 -8.25 2.49 25.85
N LYS A 109 -9.48 2.11 25.51
CA LYS A 109 -10.67 2.35 26.33
C LYS A 109 -10.69 1.52 27.61
N GLY A 110 -10.07 0.34 27.60
CA GLY A 110 -9.90 -0.50 28.80
C GLY A 110 -8.89 0.10 29.78
N PHE A 111 -7.90 0.84 29.30
CA PHE A 111 -6.95 1.59 30.14
C PHE A 111 -7.63 2.80 30.78
N ASP A 112 -8.21 3.67 29.98
CA ASP A 112 -8.98 4.83 30.47
C ASP A 112 -10.13 5.12 29.48
N LYS A 113 -11.37 5.06 29.97
CA LYS A 113 -12.56 5.34 29.17
C LYS A 113 -12.59 6.75 28.56
N ASN A 114 -11.82 7.69 29.14
CA ASN A 114 -11.68 9.05 28.65
C ASN A 114 -10.56 9.23 27.64
N THR A 115 -9.71 8.22 27.39
CA THR A 115 -8.74 8.25 26.30
C THR A 115 -9.47 8.41 24.97
N LEU A 116 -9.13 9.44 24.22
CA LEU A 116 -9.71 9.68 22.90
C LEU A 116 -9.12 8.69 21.89
N THR A 117 -9.97 7.92 21.24
CA THR A 117 -9.56 6.96 20.20
C THR A 117 -9.91 7.50 18.82
N ILE A 118 -8.92 7.63 17.98
CA ILE A 118 -9.05 8.12 16.61
C ILE A 118 -8.60 7.04 15.65
N MET A 119 -9.38 6.73 14.62
CA MET A 119 -8.95 5.81 13.56
C MET A 119 -8.79 6.57 12.25
N GLY A 120 -7.75 6.22 11.48
CA GLY A 120 -7.49 6.78 10.15
C GLY A 120 -6.99 5.71 9.18
N GLY A 121 -6.84 6.10 7.90
CA GLY A 121 -6.42 5.22 6.82
C GLY A 121 -7.55 4.83 5.87
N ALA A 122 -7.26 4.00 4.87
CA ALA A 122 -8.20 3.73 3.80
C ALA A 122 -9.46 2.97 4.26
N HIS A 123 -9.35 2.07 5.23
CA HIS A 123 -10.51 1.32 5.73
C HIS A 123 -11.57 2.24 6.35
N PRO A 124 -11.27 3.01 7.42
CA PRO A 124 -12.28 3.88 8.04
C PRO A 124 -12.72 5.03 7.13
N THR A 125 -11.86 5.49 6.20
CA THR A 125 -12.25 6.49 5.20
C THR A 125 -13.38 5.99 4.30
N ASN A 126 -13.35 4.70 3.93
CA ASN A 126 -14.32 4.12 3.00
C ASN A 126 -15.53 3.46 3.72
N LEU A 127 -15.45 3.26 5.02
CA LEU A 127 -16.50 2.63 5.83
C LEU A 127 -16.67 3.36 7.17
N PRO A 128 -16.89 4.69 7.18
CA PRO A 128 -16.89 5.44 8.43
C PRO A 128 -18.03 5.04 9.37
N GLU A 129 -19.25 4.88 8.85
CA GLU A 129 -20.38 4.49 9.67
C GLU A 129 -20.15 3.11 10.30
N LYS A 130 -19.72 2.13 9.50
CA LYS A 130 -19.45 0.77 9.97
C LYS A 130 -18.32 0.73 10.99
N THR A 131 -17.29 1.54 10.82
CA THR A 131 -16.18 1.64 11.78
C THR A 131 -16.65 2.26 13.11
N LEU A 132 -17.54 3.25 13.05
CA LEU A 132 -18.12 3.89 14.23
C LEU A 132 -19.23 3.08 14.92
N GLU A 133 -19.70 1.95 14.36
CA GLU A 133 -20.54 1.01 15.12
C GLU A 133 -19.84 0.51 16.38
N ASP A 134 -18.50 0.38 16.34
CA ASP A 134 -17.69 0.08 17.52
C ASP A 134 -17.61 1.31 18.44
N LYS A 135 -18.18 1.19 19.64
CA LYS A 135 -18.18 2.26 20.66
C LYS A 135 -16.79 2.57 21.23
N ASN A 136 -15.80 1.73 20.95
CA ASN A 136 -14.41 2.01 21.29
C ASN A 136 -13.71 2.96 20.32
N VAL A 137 -14.34 3.32 19.18
CA VAL A 137 -13.84 4.31 18.23
C VAL A 137 -14.64 5.59 18.40
N ASP A 138 -13.98 6.68 18.79
CA ASP A 138 -14.65 7.96 19.03
C ASP A 138 -14.77 8.78 17.75
N ILE A 139 -13.65 8.92 17.00
CA ILE A 139 -13.55 9.78 15.82
C ILE A 139 -12.78 9.05 14.71
N ILE A 140 -13.14 9.34 13.48
CA ILE A 140 -12.39 8.93 12.29
C ILE A 140 -11.83 10.18 11.60
N VAL A 141 -10.57 10.12 11.17
CA VAL A 141 -9.98 11.09 10.25
C VAL A 141 -9.96 10.48 8.85
N LEU A 142 -10.66 11.12 7.93
CA LEU A 142 -10.89 10.66 6.56
C LEU A 142 -9.81 11.21 5.60
N GLY A 143 -9.34 10.39 4.67
CA GLY A 143 -8.40 10.82 3.64
C GLY A 143 -7.04 11.28 4.19
N GLU A 144 -6.66 12.52 3.88
CA GLU A 144 -5.39 13.13 4.32
C GLU A 144 -5.49 13.58 5.78
N GLY A 145 -4.75 12.89 6.65
CA GLY A 145 -4.76 13.17 8.08
C GLY A 145 -3.72 14.19 8.56
N ASP A 146 -2.78 14.60 7.70
CA ASP A 146 -1.60 15.40 8.10
C ASP A 146 -1.99 16.65 8.93
N PHE A 147 -2.81 17.53 8.37
CA PHE A 147 -3.29 18.72 9.08
C PHE A 147 -4.63 18.52 9.78
N SER A 148 -5.51 17.63 9.26
CA SER A 148 -6.83 17.40 9.86
C SER A 148 -6.71 16.81 11.26
N ALA A 149 -5.73 15.92 11.52
CA ALA A 149 -5.49 15.40 12.86
C ALA A 149 -5.05 16.49 13.83
N LYS A 150 -4.18 17.41 13.38
CA LYS A 150 -3.74 18.54 14.20
C LYS A 150 -4.88 19.50 14.49
N GLU A 151 -5.64 19.90 13.47
CA GLU A 151 -6.81 20.76 13.60
C GLU A 151 -7.82 20.17 14.58
N LEU A 152 -8.13 18.86 14.45
CA LEU A 152 -9.01 18.16 15.36
C LEU A 152 -8.55 18.24 16.83
N LEU A 153 -7.28 17.90 17.08
CA LEU A 153 -6.75 17.91 18.46
C LEU A 153 -6.66 19.31 19.03
N ASP A 154 -6.28 20.33 18.23
CA ASP A 154 -6.23 21.74 18.66
C ASP A 154 -7.63 22.26 18.98
N THR A 155 -8.64 21.95 18.17
CA THR A 155 -10.05 22.31 18.39
C THR A 155 -10.60 21.70 19.68
N ILE A 156 -10.34 20.40 19.91
CA ILE A 156 -10.73 19.71 21.14
C ILE A 156 -10.05 20.34 22.38
N ARG A 157 -8.75 20.64 22.30
CA ARG A 157 -7.99 21.26 23.39
C ARG A 157 -8.53 22.63 23.76
N LYS A 158 -8.97 23.40 22.76
CA LYS A 158 -9.63 24.70 22.95
C LYS A 158 -11.09 24.60 23.40
N ARG A 159 -11.68 23.40 23.37
CA ARG A 159 -13.11 23.15 23.65
C ARG A 159 -14.05 23.78 22.63
N GLU A 160 -13.58 23.89 21.40
CA GLU A 160 -14.38 24.38 20.27
C GLU A 160 -15.18 23.22 19.63
N ASP A 161 -16.15 23.58 18.82
CA ASP A 161 -17.00 22.61 18.12
C ASP A 161 -16.26 21.94 16.96
N ILE A 162 -16.23 20.61 16.94
CA ILE A 162 -15.62 19.81 15.89
C ILE A 162 -16.54 19.55 14.70
N SER A 163 -17.81 19.91 14.80
CA SER A 163 -18.83 19.52 13.81
C SER A 163 -18.59 20.09 12.40
N GLN A 164 -17.75 21.10 12.28
CA GLN A 164 -17.43 21.74 11.01
C GLN A 164 -16.05 21.36 10.44
N ILE A 165 -15.30 20.46 11.11
CA ILE A 165 -13.98 20.05 10.63
C ILE A 165 -14.16 19.16 9.37
N ASP A 166 -13.45 19.53 8.31
CA ASP A 166 -13.43 18.78 7.04
C ASP A 166 -12.71 17.43 7.18
N GLY A 167 -13.31 16.39 6.67
CA GLY A 167 -12.69 15.07 6.65
C GLY A 167 -12.64 14.37 8.00
N ILE A 168 -13.70 14.49 8.82
CA ILE A 168 -13.86 13.67 10.02
C ILE A 168 -15.24 12.98 10.06
N ALA A 169 -15.30 11.88 10.78
CA ALA A 169 -16.58 11.28 11.17
C ALA A 169 -16.55 10.98 12.68
N PHE A 170 -17.67 11.20 13.35
CA PHE A 170 -17.79 11.06 14.81
C PHE A 170 -19.22 10.69 15.23
N ARG A 171 -19.35 10.25 16.47
CA ARG A 171 -20.67 9.95 17.06
C ARG A 171 -21.06 11.01 18.06
N GLU A 172 -22.24 11.57 17.88
CA GLU A 172 -22.86 12.47 18.81
C GLU A 172 -24.30 12.01 19.13
N ASN A 173 -24.64 11.85 20.41
CA ASN A 173 -25.96 11.42 20.86
C ASN A 173 -26.49 10.19 20.07
N GLU A 174 -25.69 9.14 19.94
CA GLU A 174 -25.97 7.90 19.20
C GLU A 174 -26.12 8.09 17.66
N LYS A 175 -26.06 9.32 17.16
CA LYS A 175 -26.06 9.62 15.73
C LYS A 175 -24.62 9.72 15.20
N ILE A 176 -24.37 9.06 14.08
CA ILE A 176 -23.09 9.19 13.35
C ILE A 176 -23.20 10.37 12.39
N THR A 177 -22.24 11.27 12.48
CA THR A 177 -22.07 12.40 11.55
C THR A 177 -20.79 12.17 10.75
N VAL A 178 -20.89 12.32 9.43
CA VAL A 178 -19.75 12.20 8.50
C VAL A 178 -19.59 13.52 7.76
N ASN A 179 -18.47 14.19 7.97
CA ASN A 179 -18.06 15.34 7.19
C ASN A 179 -17.10 14.85 6.10
N PRO A 180 -17.52 14.74 4.85
CA PRO A 180 -16.66 14.23 3.78
C PRO A 180 -15.36 15.04 3.65
N LYS A 181 -14.26 14.36 3.27
CA LYS A 181 -13.02 15.07 2.94
C LYS A 181 -13.16 15.76 1.60
N THR A 182 -13.19 17.09 1.61
CA THR A 182 -13.36 17.93 0.43
C THR A 182 -12.13 18.81 0.15
N ASN A 183 -11.40 19.20 1.20
CA ASN A 183 -10.24 20.07 1.10
C ASN A 183 -8.95 19.25 1.18
N PHE A 184 -8.42 18.87 0.02
CA PHE A 184 -7.12 18.21 -0.08
C PHE A 184 -5.98 19.22 -0.04
N ILE A 185 -4.86 18.86 0.59
CA ILE A 185 -3.67 19.72 0.73
C ILE A 185 -3.14 20.07 -0.66
N LYS A 186 -3.16 21.36 -1.03
CA LYS A 186 -2.75 21.81 -2.36
C LYS A 186 -1.23 21.89 -2.49
N ASP A 187 -0.57 22.44 -1.50
CA ASP A 187 0.89 22.58 -1.42
C ASP A 187 1.46 21.46 -0.53
N LEU A 188 2.02 20.43 -1.16
CA LEU A 188 2.62 19.31 -0.44
C LEU A 188 3.97 19.66 0.22
N ASP A 189 4.62 20.75 -0.19
CA ASP A 189 5.86 21.22 0.43
C ASP A 189 5.62 21.84 1.81
N SER A 190 4.37 22.25 2.09
CA SER A 190 3.97 22.74 3.42
C SER A 190 3.91 21.64 4.49
N ILE A 191 3.89 20.37 4.09
CA ILE A 191 3.89 19.25 5.03
C ILE A 191 5.33 19.01 5.50
N PRO A 192 5.58 18.95 6.83
CA PRO A 192 6.90 18.61 7.36
C PRO A 192 7.37 17.24 6.85
N PHE A 193 8.68 17.02 6.77
CA PHE A 193 9.19 15.67 6.49
C PHE A 193 8.72 14.68 7.56
N PRO A 194 8.49 13.41 7.19
CA PRO A 194 8.00 12.41 8.14
C PRO A 194 8.92 12.27 9.36
N ALA A 195 8.35 12.24 10.55
CA ALA A 195 9.08 12.09 11.83
C ALA A 195 9.66 10.67 11.98
N ARG A 196 10.58 10.30 11.09
CA ARG A 196 11.22 8.97 11.10
C ARG A 196 12.06 8.72 12.37
N HIS A 197 12.50 9.78 13.04
CA HIS A 197 13.20 9.70 14.32
C HIS A 197 12.33 9.12 15.46
N LEU A 198 11.01 9.14 15.32
CA LEU A 198 10.07 8.51 16.24
C LEU A 198 9.79 7.03 15.89
N LEU A 199 10.41 6.49 14.85
CA LEU A 199 10.25 5.12 14.37
C LEU A 199 11.50 4.29 14.69
N PRO A 200 11.38 2.96 14.86
CA PRO A 200 12.51 2.06 15.09
C PRO A 200 13.30 1.80 13.78
N MET A 201 13.90 2.85 13.17
CA MET A 201 14.50 2.79 11.84
C MET A 201 15.52 1.67 11.68
N GLN A 202 16.37 1.44 12.67
CA GLN A 202 17.37 0.35 12.63
C GLN A 202 16.74 -1.04 12.52
N LYS A 203 15.53 -1.21 13.08
CA LYS A 203 14.79 -2.47 12.99
C LYS A 203 14.27 -2.73 11.59
N TYR A 204 13.75 -1.71 10.91
CA TYR A 204 13.37 -1.84 9.48
C TYR A 204 14.58 -2.21 8.62
N PHE A 205 15.72 -1.59 8.84
CA PHE A 205 16.95 -1.87 8.10
C PHE A 205 17.47 -3.31 8.33
N SER A 206 17.36 -3.81 9.54
CA SER A 206 17.77 -5.17 9.89
C SER A 206 16.83 -6.23 9.32
N ILE A 207 15.50 -5.97 9.35
CA ILE A 207 14.49 -6.86 8.78
C ILE A 207 14.61 -6.90 7.26
N ASN A 208 14.75 -5.74 6.63
CA ASN A 208 14.95 -5.54 5.19
C ASN A 208 13.95 -6.30 4.31
N MET A 209 12.67 -6.15 4.61
CA MET A 209 11.54 -6.73 3.86
C MET A 209 10.58 -5.64 3.37
N PRO A 210 11.06 -4.69 2.53
CA PRO A 210 10.24 -3.58 2.04
C PRO A 210 9.15 -4.04 1.07
N HIS A 211 8.25 -3.13 0.73
CA HIS A 211 7.24 -3.33 -0.28
C HIS A 211 7.84 -3.80 -1.62
N GLY A 212 7.19 -4.76 -2.27
CA GLY A 212 7.62 -5.30 -3.55
C GLY A 212 8.76 -6.33 -3.48
N VAL A 213 8.92 -6.99 -2.31
CA VAL A 213 9.66 -8.26 -2.14
C VAL A 213 11.16 -8.17 -1.86
N SER A 214 11.89 -7.21 -2.39
CA SER A 214 13.33 -7.11 -2.08
C SER A 214 13.90 -5.76 -2.47
N SER A 215 14.73 -5.21 -1.63
CA SER A 215 15.66 -4.14 -1.96
C SER A 215 16.97 -4.72 -2.50
N ARG A 216 17.69 -3.90 -3.23
CA ARG A 216 19.05 -4.20 -3.67
C ARG A 216 20.05 -3.84 -2.59
N PHE A 217 19.76 -2.75 -1.87
CA PHE A 217 20.61 -2.21 -0.81
C PHE A 217 19.81 -1.97 0.49
N SER A 218 20.52 -2.00 1.60
CA SER A 218 20.09 -1.56 2.93
C SER A 218 21.19 -0.64 3.47
N PRO A 219 20.86 0.43 4.20
CA PRO A 219 19.52 0.88 4.61
C PRO A 219 18.65 1.36 3.46
N ASN A 220 17.33 1.12 3.55
CA ASN A 220 16.34 1.59 2.59
C ASN A 220 15.09 2.14 3.30
N THR A 221 14.34 3.01 2.61
CA THR A 221 13.12 3.61 3.16
C THR A 221 12.13 3.98 2.06
N PRO A 222 10.81 3.93 2.34
CA PRO A 222 9.82 4.51 1.43
C PRO A 222 9.88 6.04 1.41
N LEU A 223 9.45 6.63 0.28
CA LEU A 223 9.30 8.06 0.09
C LEU A 223 8.11 8.34 -0.82
N ILE A 224 7.33 9.39 -0.50
CA ILE A 224 6.18 9.85 -1.30
C ILE A 224 6.51 11.24 -1.82
N THR A 225 6.40 11.41 -3.14
CA THR A 225 6.68 12.70 -3.80
C THR A 225 5.45 13.34 -4.42
N SER A 226 4.37 12.57 -4.57
CA SER A 226 3.11 13.04 -5.14
C SER A 226 1.92 12.28 -4.52
N ARG A 227 0.74 12.87 -4.60
CA ARG A 227 -0.53 12.30 -4.12
C ARG A 227 -1.60 12.47 -5.18
N GLY A 228 -2.46 11.44 -5.32
CA GLY A 228 -3.58 11.43 -6.25
C GLY A 228 -3.20 10.98 -7.65
N CYS A 229 -4.16 10.38 -8.32
CA CYS A 229 -4.02 9.85 -9.67
C CYS A 229 -5.28 10.19 -10.48
N PRO A 230 -5.16 10.76 -11.71
CA PRO A 230 -6.33 11.09 -12.52
C PRO A 230 -6.91 9.90 -13.28
N ALA A 231 -6.27 8.73 -13.26
CA ALA A 231 -6.81 7.53 -13.91
C ALA A 231 -7.95 6.93 -13.08
N ASN A 232 -9.05 6.54 -13.72
CA ASN A 232 -10.27 6.07 -13.06
C ASN A 232 -10.37 4.55 -13.00
N CYS A 233 -9.29 3.85 -12.65
CA CYS A 233 -9.32 2.39 -12.57
C CYS A 233 -10.33 1.91 -11.53
N ILE A 234 -11.31 1.08 -11.95
CA ILE A 234 -12.49 0.72 -11.13
C ILE A 234 -12.15 -0.02 -9.82
N PHE A 235 -10.98 -0.65 -9.74
CA PHE A 235 -10.52 -1.41 -8.57
C PHE A 235 -9.69 -0.57 -7.58
N CYS A 236 -9.36 0.68 -7.93
CA CYS A 236 -8.44 1.51 -7.16
C CYS A 236 -9.19 2.43 -6.18
N SER A 237 -8.83 2.35 -4.90
CA SER A 237 -9.43 3.18 -3.84
C SER A 237 -8.69 4.50 -3.59
N ILE A 238 -7.71 4.84 -4.42
CA ILE A 238 -6.85 6.00 -4.15
C ILE A 238 -7.60 7.34 -4.15
N HIS A 239 -8.68 7.42 -4.94
CA HIS A 239 -9.48 8.65 -5.06
C HIS A 239 -10.18 9.03 -3.76
N SER A 240 -10.59 8.05 -2.95
CA SER A 240 -11.21 8.31 -1.64
C SER A 240 -10.18 8.82 -0.61
N ILE A 241 -8.88 8.60 -0.85
CA ILE A 241 -7.80 8.99 0.07
C ILE A 241 -7.15 10.29 -0.35
N TRP A 242 -6.76 10.41 -1.64
CA TRP A 242 -5.98 11.53 -2.17
C TRP A 242 -6.75 12.42 -3.14
N GLY A 243 -8.00 12.06 -3.49
CA GLY A 243 -8.76 12.70 -4.57
C GLY A 243 -8.23 12.36 -5.97
N TYR A 244 -8.90 12.92 -6.97
CA TYR A 244 -8.57 12.69 -8.39
C TYR A 244 -7.43 13.59 -8.91
N LYS A 245 -7.19 14.71 -8.23
CA LYS A 245 -6.22 15.70 -8.70
C LYS A 245 -4.81 15.27 -8.30
N TYR A 246 -3.93 15.15 -9.29
CA TYR A 246 -2.51 14.97 -9.06
C TYR A 246 -1.92 16.22 -8.40
N ARG A 247 -1.21 16.04 -7.29
CA ARG A 247 -0.51 17.07 -6.54
C ARG A 247 0.89 16.55 -6.22
N ALA A 248 1.88 17.39 -6.29
CA ALA A 248 3.27 16.95 -6.15
C ALA A 248 4.08 17.94 -5.33
N ARG A 249 5.07 17.41 -4.63
CA ARG A 249 6.13 18.18 -3.98
C ARG A 249 7.06 18.78 -5.01
N SER A 250 7.68 19.90 -4.71
CA SER A 250 8.73 20.46 -5.56
C SER A 250 9.95 19.52 -5.62
N VAL A 251 10.72 19.65 -6.67
CA VAL A 251 11.97 18.91 -6.84
C VAL A 251 12.93 19.23 -5.68
N GLU A 252 13.03 20.49 -5.31
CA GLU A 252 13.90 20.99 -4.24
C GLU A 252 13.55 20.36 -2.88
N ASN A 253 12.25 20.29 -2.56
CA ASN A 253 11.78 19.69 -1.31
C ASN A 253 12.13 18.21 -1.24
N ILE A 254 12.00 17.47 -2.36
CA ILE A 254 12.36 16.04 -2.43
C ILE A 254 13.88 15.85 -2.27
N ILE A 255 14.68 16.65 -2.96
CA ILE A 255 16.15 16.58 -2.87
C ILE A 255 16.63 16.84 -1.44
N GLN A 256 16.01 17.81 -0.74
CA GLN A 256 16.33 18.08 0.67
C GLN A 256 16.01 16.86 1.56
N GLU A 257 14.85 16.20 1.38
CA GLU A 257 14.55 15.00 2.14
C GLU A 257 15.53 13.87 1.82
N LEU A 258 15.88 13.63 0.54
CA LEU A 258 16.87 12.61 0.16
C LEU A 258 18.25 12.87 0.80
N LYS A 259 18.70 14.13 0.85
CA LYS A 259 19.94 14.51 1.53
C LYS A 259 19.87 14.24 3.03
N SER A 260 18.79 14.66 3.69
CA SER A 260 18.62 14.43 5.13
C SER A 260 18.53 12.95 5.48
N LEU A 261 17.91 12.14 4.63
CA LEU A 261 17.85 10.68 4.81
C LEU A 261 19.23 10.04 4.66
N LYS A 262 20.02 10.50 3.72
CA LYS A 262 21.41 10.03 3.52
C LYS A 262 22.29 10.41 4.71
N GLU A 263 22.16 11.63 5.20
CA GLU A 263 22.90 12.14 6.36
C GLU A 263 22.52 11.43 7.66
N ALA A 264 21.21 11.33 7.97
CA ALA A 264 20.74 10.81 9.25
C ALA A 264 20.76 9.28 9.35
N TYR A 265 20.59 8.57 8.23
CA TYR A 265 20.39 7.11 8.23
C TYR A 265 21.27 6.36 7.22
N GLU A 266 22.18 7.06 6.51
CA GLU A 266 23.05 6.46 5.46
C GLU A 266 22.22 5.69 4.40
N ILE A 267 21.03 6.19 4.05
CA ILE A 267 20.13 5.53 3.11
C ILE A 267 20.82 5.30 1.76
N ARG A 268 20.74 4.07 1.28
CA ARG A 268 21.31 3.62 -0.01
C ARG A 268 20.25 3.31 -1.05
N GLU A 269 19.00 3.13 -0.63
CA GLU A 269 17.89 2.86 -1.54
C GLU A 269 16.59 3.51 -1.06
N VAL A 270 15.79 4.03 -2.00
CA VAL A 270 14.42 4.50 -1.74
C VAL A 270 13.42 3.75 -2.60
N GLN A 271 12.25 3.47 -2.01
CA GLN A 271 11.06 3.03 -2.72
C GLN A 271 10.17 4.25 -2.89
N PHE A 272 9.99 4.72 -4.13
CA PHE A 272 8.97 5.75 -4.42
C PHE A 272 7.58 5.11 -4.37
N GLU A 273 6.83 5.41 -3.32
CA GLU A 273 5.49 4.88 -3.05
C GLU A 273 4.38 5.73 -3.68
N ASP A 274 4.74 6.56 -4.63
CA ASP A 274 3.79 7.38 -5.38
C ASP A 274 2.79 6.52 -6.14
N ASP A 275 1.53 6.96 -6.23
CA ASP A 275 0.55 6.34 -7.10
C ASP A 275 0.91 6.53 -8.57
N ASN A 276 1.64 7.61 -8.87
CA ASN A 276 1.98 7.98 -10.23
C ASN A 276 3.17 8.95 -10.30
N LEU A 277 4.36 8.46 -9.98
CA LEU A 277 5.61 9.26 -9.93
C LEU A 277 5.88 10.04 -11.23
N THR A 278 5.59 9.43 -12.38
CA THR A 278 5.94 9.95 -13.71
C THR A 278 4.80 10.63 -14.45
N PHE A 279 3.67 10.90 -13.78
CA PHE A 279 2.51 11.54 -14.42
C PHE A 279 2.86 12.92 -14.99
N ASP A 280 3.47 13.79 -14.18
CA ASP A 280 4.10 15.02 -14.67
C ASP A 280 5.53 14.69 -15.13
N LYS A 281 5.66 14.43 -16.40
CA LYS A 281 6.91 14.05 -17.04
C LYS A 281 8.01 15.10 -16.88
N LYS A 282 7.65 16.42 -16.95
CA LYS A 282 8.61 17.51 -16.81
C LYS A 282 9.20 17.56 -15.40
N ARG A 283 8.33 17.47 -14.40
CA ARG A 283 8.73 17.41 -13.00
C ARG A 283 9.59 16.17 -12.73
N ALA A 284 9.15 14.98 -13.19
CA ALA A 284 9.88 13.74 -13.01
C ALA A 284 11.29 13.82 -13.63
N ALA A 285 11.39 14.33 -14.86
CA ALA A 285 12.69 14.55 -15.51
C ALA A 285 13.58 15.51 -14.70
N GLY A 286 13.03 16.62 -14.21
CA GLY A 286 13.74 17.57 -13.36
C GLY A 286 14.24 16.95 -12.04
N LEU A 287 13.43 16.09 -11.41
CA LEU A 287 13.84 15.35 -10.21
C LEU A 287 15.04 14.44 -10.51
N PHE A 288 14.99 13.67 -11.60
CA PHE A 288 16.06 12.75 -11.96
C PHE A 288 17.34 13.52 -12.35
N ASP A 289 17.22 14.64 -13.08
CA ASP A 289 18.37 15.50 -13.40
C ASP A 289 19.02 16.02 -12.12
N ARG A 290 18.24 16.51 -11.15
CA ARG A 290 18.78 16.99 -9.86
C ARG A 290 19.43 15.86 -9.04
N MET A 291 18.88 14.66 -9.03
CA MET A 291 19.50 13.50 -8.37
C MET A 291 20.86 13.17 -8.97
N ILE A 292 21.01 13.31 -10.29
CA ILE A 292 22.27 13.09 -11.02
C ILE A 292 23.28 14.20 -10.71
N GLU A 293 22.88 15.47 -10.84
CA GLU A 293 23.70 16.65 -10.59
C GLU A 293 24.27 16.67 -9.16
N GLU A 294 23.42 16.35 -8.17
CA GLU A 294 23.78 16.29 -6.76
C GLU A 294 24.57 15.03 -6.39
N LYS A 295 24.78 14.11 -7.35
CA LYS A 295 25.49 12.84 -7.13
C LYS A 295 25.01 12.11 -5.88
N LEU A 296 23.68 12.00 -5.71
CA LEU A 296 23.10 11.44 -4.50
C LEU A 296 23.50 9.98 -4.27
N ASP A 297 23.82 9.23 -5.35
CA ASP A 297 24.19 7.81 -5.28
C ASP A 297 23.20 6.98 -4.46
N ILE A 298 21.91 7.21 -4.69
CA ILE A 298 20.80 6.48 -4.10
C ILE A 298 20.14 5.62 -5.17
N SER A 299 20.11 4.32 -4.96
CA SER A 299 19.30 3.43 -5.81
C SER A 299 17.82 3.60 -5.51
N TRP A 300 16.95 3.38 -6.51
CA TRP A 300 15.52 3.50 -6.28
C TRP A 300 14.65 2.60 -7.16
N THR A 301 13.43 2.38 -6.71
CA THR A 301 12.41 1.57 -7.38
C THR A 301 11.03 2.22 -7.27
N THR A 302 10.06 1.69 -8.04
CA THR A 302 8.66 2.10 -8.03
C THR A 302 7.76 0.90 -7.76
N PRO A 303 7.60 0.46 -6.51
CA PRO A 303 6.86 -0.77 -6.21
C PRO A 303 5.37 -0.70 -6.58
N ASN A 304 4.74 0.47 -6.50
CA ASN A 304 3.35 0.69 -6.90
C ASN A 304 3.14 0.76 -8.43
N GLY A 305 4.23 0.86 -9.18
CA GLY A 305 4.19 1.02 -10.63
C GLY A 305 4.46 2.45 -11.10
N VAL A 306 4.43 2.61 -12.42
CA VAL A 306 4.62 3.90 -13.09
C VAL A 306 3.53 4.14 -14.12
N ALA A 307 3.25 5.40 -14.42
CA ALA A 307 2.39 5.78 -15.54
C ALA A 307 3.06 5.44 -16.86
N MET A 308 2.84 4.22 -17.35
CA MET A 308 3.49 3.75 -18.58
C MET A 308 3.22 4.64 -19.80
N TRP A 309 2.09 5.36 -19.82
CA TRP A 309 1.76 6.30 -20.89
C TRP A 309 2.57 7.59 -20.90
N SER A 310 3.26 7.92 -19.78
CA SER A 310 4.14 9.08 -19.66
C SER A 310 5.60 8.77 -19.95
N LEU A 311 5.97 7.48 -20.07
CA LEU A 311 7.35 7.05 -20.31
C LEU A 311 7.73 7.13 -21.78
N ASP A 312 8.95 7.61 -22.03
CA ASP A 312 9.65 7.51 -23.30
C ASP A 312 11.13 7.23 -23.06
N ASP A 313 11.88 7.08 -24.14
CA ASP A 313 13.29 6.71 -24.11
C ASP A 313 14.15 7.73 -23.34
N SER A 314 13.90 9.03 -23.52
CA SER A 314 14.58 10.11 -22.82
C SER A 314 14.37 10.04 -21.30
N LEU A 315 13.13 9.85 -20.86
CA LEU A 315 12.83 9.73 -19.43
C LEU A 315 13.40 8.44 -18.84
N LEU A 316 13.34 7.32 -19.56
CA LEU A 316 13.94 6.05 -19.14
C LEU A 316 15.47 6.18 -18.94
N LEU A 317 16.15 6.90 -19.82
CA LEU A 317 17.58 7.16 -19.68
C LEU A 317 17.88 7.93 -18.38
N LYS A 318 17.16 9.01 -18.12
CA LYS A 318 17.29 9.81 -16.89
C LYS A 318 16.98 8.99 -15.64
N MET A 319 15.90 8.20 -15.65
CA MET A 319 15.59 7.26 -14.57
C MET A 319 16.76 6.32 -14.29
N LYS A 320 17.35 5.75 -15.34
CA LYS A 320 18.49 4.84 -15.20
C LYS A 320 19.70 5.53 -14.61
N GLN A 321 20.06 6.71 -15.09
CA GLN A 321 21.20 7.50 -14.65
C GLN A 321 21.05 8.00 -13.21
N SER A 322 19.82 8.31 -12.78
CA SER A 322 19.52 8.76 -11.40
C SER A 322 19.45 7.61 -10.37
N GLY A 323 19.70 6.35 -10.78
CA GLY A 323 19.78 5.21 -9.87
C GLY A 323 18.59 4.25 -9.92
N CYS A 324 17.62 4.44 -10.81
CA CYS A 324 16.54 3.47 -10.99
C CYS A 324 17.06 2.15 -11.53
N TYR A 325 16.79 1.08 -10.82
CA TYR A 325 17.21 -0.25 -11.30
C TYR A 325 16.04 -1.17 -11.63
N ARG A 326 14.85 -0.92 -11.06
CA ARG A 326 13.66 -1.75 -11.23
C ARG A 326 12.43 -0.90 -11.49
N LEU A 327 11.61 -1.35 -12.44
CA LEU A 327 10.32 -0.78 -12.77
C LEU A 327 9.20 -1.81 -12.56
N CYS A 328 8.17 -1.42 -11.83
CA CYS A 328 6.93 -2.14 -11.79
C CYS A 328 5.98 -1.58 -12.87
N LEU A 329 5.51 -2.46 -13.74
CA LEU A 329 4.71 -2.13 -14.90
C LEU A 329 3.27 -2.57 -14.66
N ALA A 330 2.41 -1.64 -14.24
CA ALA A 330 1.01 -1.88 -13.95
C ALA A 330 0.21 -1.94 -15.27
N ILE A 331 0.23 -3.11 -15.94
CA ILE A 331 -0.44 -3.32 -17.24
C ILE A 331 -1.92 -3.63 -17.05
N GLU A 332 -2.27 -4.34 -16.00
CA GLU A 332 -3.59 -4.78 -15.53
C GLU A 332 -4.24 -5.84 -16.43
N SER A 333 -4.36 -5.62 -17.73
CA SER A 333 -4.94 -6.61 -18.64
C SER A 333 -4.16 -6.70 -19.96
N GLY A 334 -4.13 -7.87 -20.55
CA GLY A 334 -3.63 -8.11 -21.90
C GLY A 334 -4.73 -8.08 -22.97
N ASP A 335 -5.92 -7.66 -22.60
CA ASP A 335 -7.07 -7.43 -23.46
C ASP A 335 -7.40 -5.93 -23.51
N GLN A 336 -7.47 -5.38 -24.73
CA GLN A 336 -7.63 -3.93 -24.91
C GLN A 336 -9.02 -3.44 -24.52
N GLU A 337 -10.03 -4.26 -24.75
CA GLU A 337 -11.41 -3.94 -24.41
C GLU A 337 -11.60 -3.91 -22.89
N MET A 338 -11.00 -4.90 -22.20
CA MET A 338 -10.95 -4.91 -20.72
C MET A 338 -10.28 -3.65 -20.16
N LEU A 339 -9.16 -3.20 -20.75
CA LEU A 339 -8.46 -2.01 -20.28
C LEU A 339 -9.31 -0.74 -20.38
N TYR A 340 -9.98 -0.53 -21.51
CA TYR A 340 -10.75 0.69 -21.75
C TYR A 340 -12.17 0.60 -21.19
N GLY A 341 -12.86 -0.51 -21.45
CA GLY A 341 -14.27 -0.68 -21.12
C GLY A 341 -14.52 -0.98 -19.65
N THR A 342 -13.84 -2.01 -19.12
CA THR A 342 -14.09 -2.48 -17.75
C THR A 342 -13.17 -1.80 -16.75
N ILE A 343 -11.85 -1.87 -16.95
CA ILE A 343 -10.86 -1.39 -15.98
C ILE A 343 -10.77 0.14 -15.97
N LYS A 344 -11.08 0.80 -17.11
CA LYS A 344 -10.97 2.24 -17.33
C LYS A 344 -9.54 2.77 -17.20
N LYS A 345 -8.56 1.95 -17.62
CA LYS A 345 -7.15 2.34 -17.63
C LYS A 345 -6.74 2.85 -19.01
N PRO A 346 -6.20 4.09 -19.15
CA PRO A 346 -5.83 4.68 -20.43
C PRO A 346 -4.50 4.12 -20.97
N LEU A 347 -4.44 2.81 -21.22
CA LEU A 347 -3.22 2.12 -21.63
C LEU A 347 -3.43 1.36 -22.95
N ASN A 348 -2.62 1.68 -23.97
CA ASN A 348 -2.64 1.02 -25.27
C ASN A 348 -1.60 -0.11 -25.32
N LEU A 349 -2.04 -1.34 -25.56
CA LEU A 349 -1.19 -2.54 -25.53
C LEU A 349 -0.08 -2.55 -26.60
N GLU A 350 -0.32 -1.96 -27.76
CA GLU A 350 0.72 -1.87 -28.81
C GLU A 350 1.83 -0.88 -28.40
N LYS A 351 1.46 0.23 -27.75
CA LYS A 351 2.45 1.16 -27.15
C LYS A 351 3.23 0.48 -26.01
N VAL A 352 2.56 -0.31 -25.19
CA VAL A 352 3.19 -1.09 -24.10
C VAL A 352 4.27 -2.02 -24.65
N LYS A 353 4.00 -2.76 -25.72
CA LYS A 353 5.00 -3.65 -26.33
C LYS A 353 6.25 -2.90 -26.82
N LYS A 354 6.06 -1.71 -27.43
CA LYS A 354 7.17 -0.85 -27.85
C LYS A 354 7.98 -0.34 -26.66
N LEU A 355 7.29 0.15 -25.64
CA LEU A 355 7.90 0.66 -24.42
C LEU A 355 8.73 -0.42 -23.68
N ILE A 356 8.20 -1.65 -23.56
CA ILE A 356 8.94 -2.75 -22.93
C ILE A 356 10.26 -3.05 -23.66
N ARG A 357 10.30 -2.92 -24.99
CA ARG A 357 11.55 -3.06 -25.76
C ARG A 357 12.57 -1.98 -25.36
N GLN A 358 12.14 -0.72 -25.24
CA GLN A 358 13.00 0.39 -24.78
C GLN A 358 13.49 0.17 -23.34
N ILE A 359 12.59 -0.23 -22.43
CA ILE A 359 12.95 -0.57 -21.03
C ILE A 359 14.04 -1.64 -20.98
N ASN A 360 13.94 -2.67 -21.84
CA ASN A 360 14.93 -3.74 -21.91
C ASN A 360 16.28 -3.26 -22.46
N LEU A 361 16.29 -2.31 -23.39
CA LEU A 361 17.54 -1.71 -23.91
C LEU A 361 18.29 -0.95 -22.81
N HIS A 362 17.58 -0.30 -21.90
CA HIS A 362 18.16 0.37 -20.71
C HIS A 362 18.48 -0.57 -19.55
N HIS A 363 18.30 -1.89 -19.72
CA HIS A 363 18.64 -2.91 -18.72
C HIS A 363 17.99 -2.72 -17.35
N PHE A 364 16.73 -2.31 -17.31
CA PHE A 364 15.95 -2.34 -16.08
C PHE A 364 15.58 -3.77 -15.67
N GLU A 365 15.46 -3.99 -14.38
CA GLU A 365 14.68 -5.12 -13.86
C GLU A 365 13.21 -4.77 -13.97
N THR A 366 12.38 -5.74 -14.37
CA THR A 366 10.96 -5.47 -14.64
C THR A 366 10.02 -6.46 -13.96
N ASP A 367 9.00 -5.93 -13.28
CA ASP A 367 7.90 -6.71 -12.75
C ASP A 367 6.58 -6.20 -13.40
N ALA A 368 5.87 -7.06 -14.13
CA ALA A 368 4.59 -6.70 -14.73
C ALA A 368 3.42 -7.22 -13.90
N PHE A 369 2.43 -6.37 -13.68
CA PHE A 369 1.23 -6.68 -12.91
C PHE A 369 0.02 -6.81 -13.83
N PHE A 370 -0.77 -7.84 -13.59
CA PHE A 370 -2.06 -8.10 -14.23
C PHE A 370 -3.11 -8.35 -13.17
N VAL A 371 -4.30 -7.81 -13.36
CA VAL A 371 -5.48 -8.05 -12.54
C VAL A 371 -6.49 -8.83 -13.36
N VAL A 372 -6.96 -9.94 -12.84
CA VAL A 372 -7.85 -10.89 -13.51
C VAL A 372 -9.01 -11.29 -12.61
N GLY A 373 -10.12 -11.73 -13.18
CA GLY A 373 -11.28 -12.20 -12.41
C GLY A 373 -12.26 -11.08 -12.09
N PHE A 374 -12.44 -10.11 -12.99
CA PHE A 374 -13.53 -9.15 -12.90
C PHE A 374 -14.89 -9.83 -13.09
N PRO A 375 -16.00 -9.28 -12.56
CA PRO A 375 -17.32 -9.93 -12.58
C PRO A 375 -17.74 -10.47 -13.95
N ASP A 376 -17.62 -9.64 -15.00
CA ASP A 376 -18.06 -9.95 -16.36
C ASP A 376 -16.89 -10.24 -17.33
N GLU A 377 -15.69 -10.50 -16.81
CA GLU A 377 -14.56 -10.89 -17.64
C GLU A 377 -14.81 -12.26 -18.28
N THR A 378 -14.79 -12.31 -19.60
CA THR A 378 -14.99 -13.57 -20.34
C THR A 378 -13.76 -14.46 -20.30
N LYS A 379 -13.95 -15.78 -20.52
CA LYS A 379 -12.82 -16.73 -20.61
C LYS A 379 -11.83 -16.36 -21.72
N GLU A 380 -12.29 -15.72 -22.80
CA GLU A 380 -11.40 -15.31 -23.89
C GLU A 380 -10.57 -14.08 -23.52
N GLN A 381 -11.17 -13.07 -22.89
CA GLN A 381 -10.44 -11.90 -22.37
C GLN A 381 -9.36 -12.32 -21.34
N LEU A 382 -9.71 -13.24 -20.45
CA LEU A 382 -8.76 -13.82 -19.49
C LEU A 382 -7.60 -14.55 -20.20
N LYS A 383 -7.89 -15.35 -21.25
CA LYS A 383 -6.86 -16.00 -22.08
C LYS A 383 -6.01 -14.98 -22.83
N ASN A 384 -6.60 -13.86 -23.31
CA ASN A 384 -5.86 -12.78 -23.96
C ASN A 384 -4.84 -12.17 -23.00
N THR A 385 -5.23 -11.94 -21.74
CA THR A 385 -4.34 -11.45 -20.68
C THR A 385 -3.17 -12.41 -20.42
N PHE A 386 -3.43 -13.70 -20.30
CA PHE A 386 -2.36 -14.69 -20.12
C PHE A 386 -1.45 -14.79 -21.35
N ARG A 387 -2.00 -14.80 -22.57
CA ARG A 387 -1.21 -14.81 -23.82
C ARG A 387 -0.32 -13.58 -23.93
N PHE A 388 -0.85 -12.40 -23.61
CA PHE A 388 -0.08 -11.16 -23.62
C PHE A 388 1.07 -11.22 -22.61
N ALA A 389 0.80 -11.62 -21.37
CA ALA A 389 1.79 -11.76 -20.32
C ALA A 389 2.94 -12.72 -20.70
N HIS A 390 2.62 -13.82 -21.41
CA HIS A 390 3.63 -14.77 -21.87
C HIS A 390 4.46 -14.28 -23.08
N ARG A 391 3.97 -13.29 -23.83
CA ARG A 391 4.65 -12.74 -25.02
C ARG A 391 5.56 -11.55 -24.71
N ILE A 392 5.30 -10.82 -23.63
CA ILE A 392 6.16 -9.68 -23.25
C ILE A 392 7.44 -10.18 -22.59
N LYS A 393 8.56 -9.50 -22.88
CA LYS A 393 9.86 -9.83 -22.31
C LYS A 393 10.09 -9.01 -21.04
N VAL A 394 9.61 -9.49 -19.91
CA VAL A 394 9.82 -8.91 -18.58
C VAL A 394 10.47 -9.95 -17.65
N ASP A 395 11.05 -9.51 -16.54
CA ASP A 395 11.75 -10.42 -15.62
C ASP A 395 10.77 -11.18 -14.73
N ASN A 396 9.59 -10.62 -14.47
CA ASN A 396 8.57 -11.26 -13.66
C ASN A 396 7.17 -10.83 -14.08
N VAL A 397 6.22 -11.74 -13.89
CA VAL A 397 4.78 -11.46 -14.04
C VAL A 397 4.07 -11.89 -12.77
N SER A 398 3.21 -11.01 -12.27
CA SER A 398 2.29 -11.28 -11.17
C SER A 398 0.86 -11.14 -11.64
N PHE A 399 0.06 -12.19 -11.43
CA PHE A 399 -1.38 -12.15 -11.63
C PHE A 399 -2.05 -11.96 -10.27
N TYR A 400 -2.69 -10.82 -10.10
CA TYR A 400 -3.53 -10.50 -8.96
C TYR A 400 -4.99 -10.78 -9.33
N ILE A 401 -5.78 -11.17 -8.36
CA ILE A 401 -7.20 -11.40 -8.53
C ILE A 401 -7.95 -10.12 -8.17
N ALA A 402 -8.89 -9.72 -9.02
CA ALA A 402 -9.72 -8.54 -8.78
C ALA A 402 -10.38 -8.65 -7.41
N THR A 403 -10.12 -7.68 -6.56
CA THR A 403 -10.58 -7.66 -5.18
C THR A 403 -11.44 -6.44 -4.95
N PRO A 404 -12.69 -6.60 -4.52
CA PRO A 404 -13.65 -5.51 -4.35
C PRO A 404 -13.38 -4.80 -3.01
N TYR A 405 -12.39 -3.92 -2.98
CA TYR A 405 -12.12 -3.11 -1.78
C TYR A 405 -13.21 -2.06 -1.59
N PRO A 406 -13.66 -1.82 -0.35
CA PRO A 406 -14.57 -0.71 -0.04
C PRO A 406 -14.07 0.63 -0.58
N GLY A 407 -15.00 1.47 -1.06
CA GLY A 407 -14.67 2.76 -1.68
C GLY A 407 -14.29 2.68 -3.16
N THR A 408 -14.18 1.49 -3.75
CA THR A 408 -13.91 1.31 -5.19
C THR A 408 -15.21 1.17 -5.99
N GLU A 409 -15.18 1.57 -7.25
CA GLU A 409 -16.30 1.32 -8.18
C GLU A 409 -16.58 -0.18 -8.32
N LEU A 410 -15.50 -1.01 -8.30
CA LEU A 410 -15.62 -2.47 -8.33
C LEU A 410 -16.45 -3.00 -7.15
N PHE A 411 -16.24 -2.47 -5.94
CA PHE A 411 -17.01 -2.87 -4.77
C PHE A 411 -18.50 -2.51 -4.94
N ALA A 412 -18.78 -1.31 -5.43
CA ALA A 412 -20.16 -0.87 -5.70
C ALA A 412 -20.85 -1.76 -6.75
N ILE A 413 -20.14 -2.10 -7.84
CA ILE A 413 -20.64 -3.03 -8.87
C ILE A 413 -20.92 -4.40 -8.26
N CYS A 414 -19.97 -4.96 -7.49
CA CYS A 414 -20.14 -6.28 -6.88
C CYS A 414 -21.29 -6.34 -5.88
N THR A 415 -21.48 -5.28 -5.09
CA THR A 415 -22.57 -5.19 -4.13
C THR A 415 -23.92 -5.07 -4.84
N LYS A 416 -24.02 -4.16 -5.82
CA LYS A 416 -25.27 -3.90 -6.56
C LYS A 416 -25.75 -5.12 -7.34
N ASN A 417 -24.83 -5.88 -7.96
CA ASN A 417 -25.13 -7.00 -8.85
C ASN A 417 -25.02 -8.36 -8.16
N ASN A 418 -24.92 -8.42 -6.83
CA ASN A 418 -24.83 -9.65 -6.03
C ASN A 418 -23.65 -10.56 -6.42
N HIS A 419 -22.51 -9.98 -6.83
CA HIS A 419 -21.27 -10.72 -7.11
C HIS A 419 -20.47 -11.07 -5.85
N LEU A 420 -20.84 -10.53 -4.67
CA LEU A 420 -20.22 -10.94 -3.41
C LEU A 420 -20.84 -12.25 -2.90
N PRO A 421 -20.04 -13.18 -2.34
CA PRO A 421 -20.56 -14.36 -1.65
C PRO A 421 -21.52 -13.96 -0.51
N LYS A 422 -22.49 -14.83 -0.18
CA LYS A 422 -23.45 -14.58 0.92
C LYS A 422 -22.78 -14.45 2.28
N ASP A 423 -21.67 -15.14 2.47
CA ASP A 423 -20.83 -15.16 3.68
C ASP A 423 -19.62 -14.23 3.58
N PHE A 424 -19.67 -13.25 2.68
CA PHE A 424 -18.58 -12.31 2.46
C PHE A 424 -18.18 -11.56 3.73
N SER A 425 -16.89 -11.58 4.04
CA SER A 425 -16.29 -10.81 5.13
C SER A 425 -15.13 -9.94 4.63
N LEU A 426 -14.99 -8.77 5.21
CA LEU A 426 -13.84 -7.88 4.94
C LEU A 426 -12.49 -8.53 5.27
N SER A 427 -12.48 -9.53 6.14
CA SER A 427 -11.29 -10.32 6.46
C SER A 427 -10.86 -11.25 5.32
N ASP A 428 -11.73 -11.51 4.33
CA ASP A 428 -11.45 -12.38 3.19
C ASP A 428 -10.82 -11.63 2.01
N LEU A 429 -10.78 -10.31 2.08
CA LEU A 429 -10.20 -9.47 1.03
C LEU A 429 -8.71 -9.77 0.85
N GLY A 430 -8.32 -10.07 -0.37
CA GLY A 430 -6.91 -10.34 -0.69
C GLY A 430 -6.69 -10.68 -2.16
N VAL A 431 -5.68 -10.06 -2.75
CA VAL A 431 -5.37 -10.12 -4.19
C VAL A 431 -4.90 -11.47 -4.73
N LYS A 432 -4.82 -12.50 -3.90
CA LYS A 432 -4.42 -13.87 -4.30
C LYS A 432 -5.56 -14.88 -4.17
N LYS A 433 -6.70 -14.48 -3.61
CA LYS A 433 -7.87 -15.34 -3.40
C LYS A 433 -9.09 -14.70 -4.07
N PRO A 434 -9.86 -15.45 -4.87
CA PRO A 434 -11.09 -14.94 -5.45
C PRO A 434 -12.12 -14.62 -4.35
N THR A 435 -12.64 -13.40 -4.38
CA THR A 435 -13.69 -12.91 -3.48
C THR A 435 -14.91 -12.42 -4.24
N ILE A 436 -14.92 -12.65 -5.56
CA ILE A 436 -16.00 -12.27 -6.47
C ILE A 436 -16.55 -13.52 -7.12
N ASN A 437 -17.88 -13.63 -7.17
CA ASN A 437 -18.58 -14.58 -8.02
C ASN A 437 -18.63 -14.02 -9.44
N THR A 438 -17.89 -14.62 -10.36
CA THR A 438 -17.84 -14.17 -11.76
C THR A 438 -18.89 -14.90 -12.60
N THR A 439 -19.29 -14.27 -13.72
CA THR A 439 -20.33 -14.81 -14.60
C THR A 439 -19.85 -16.04 -15.39
N TYR A 440 -18.58 -16.09 -15.81
CA TYR A 440 -18.09 -17.04 -16.80
C TYR A 440 -17.18 -18.14 -16.27
N PHE A 441 -16.74 -18.05 -15.02
CA PHE A 441 -15.88 -19.05 -14.39
C PHE A 441 -16.02 -19.05 -12.87
N THR A 442 -15.78 -20.20 -12.25
CA THR A 442 -15.83 -20.35 -10.80
C THR A 442 -14.54 -19.84 -10.14
N PRO A 443 -14.57 -19.49 -8.83
CA PRO A 443 -13.38 -19.14 -8.07
C PRO A 443 -12.25 -20.18 -8.17
N LYS A 444 -12.57 -21.47 -8.11
CA LYS A 444 -11.62 -22.59 -8.24
C LYS A 444 -10.99 -22.66 -9.63
N GLU A 445 -11.77 -22.45 -10.68
CA GLU A 445 -11.26 -22.40 -12.05
C GLU A 445 -10.27 -21.25 -12.22
N LEU A 446 -10.60 -20.05 -11.73
CA LEU A 446 -9.72 -18.88 -11.76
C LEU A 446 -8.41 -19.16 -11.03
N GLU A 447 -8.46 -19.70 -9.81
CA GLU A 447 -7.26 -20.04 -9.05
C GLU A 447 -6.34 -21.02 -9.79
N LYS A 448 -6.92 -22.08 -10.40
CA LYS A 448 -6.17 -23.04 -11.21
C LYS A 448 -5.54 -22.37 -12.44
N MET A 449 -6.29 -21.53 -13.15
CA MET A 449 -5.78 -20.82 -14.33
C MET A 449 -4.64 -19.87 -13.97
N VAL A 450 -4.77 -19.11 -12.89
CA VAL A 450 -3.73 -18.21 -12.39
C VAL A 450 -2.48 -19.00 -11.95
N ALA A 451 -2.66 -20.06 -11.17
CA ALA A 451 -1.56 -20.91 -10.71
C ALA A 451 -0.80 -21.54 -11.89
N TRP A 452 -1.52 -22.10 -12.87
CA TRP A 452 -0.95 -22.71 -14.06
C TRP A 452 -0.17 -21.69 -14.91
N ASN A 453 -0.76 -20.52 -15.19
CA ASN A 453 -0.10 -19.50 -15.99
C ASN A 453 1.12 -18.88 -15.28
N THR A 454 1.07 -18.76 -13.97
CA THR A 454 2.22 -18.33 -13.15
C THR A 454 3.35 -19.36 -13.24
N LEU A 455 3.04 -20.66 -13.13
CA LEU A 455 4.04 -21.72 -13.28
C LEU A 455 4.62 -21.75 -14.69
N LYS A 456 3.76 -21.74 -15.71
CA LYS A 456 4.14 -21.72 -17.12
C LYS A 456 5.06 -20.54 -17.44
N TYR A 457 4.77 -19.34 -16.89
CA TYR A 457 5.63 -18.17 -17.07
C TYR A 457 7.04 -18.42 -16.49
N LYS A 458 7.12 -18.96 -15.28
CA LYS A 458 8.41 -19.26 -14.62
C LYS A 458 9.23 -20.29 -15.40
N ILE A 459 8.58 -21.31 -15.96
CA ILE A 459 9.25 -22.30 -16.81
C ILE A 459 9.75 -21.62 -18.11
N ASN A 460 8.88 -20.87 -18.76
CA ASN A 460 9.23 -20.19 -20.01
C ASN A 460 10.31 -19.12 -19.83
N LEU A 461 10.52 -18.60 -18.62
CA LEU A 461 11.56 -17.60 -18.31
C LEU A 461 12.97 -18.10 -18.68
N ILE A 462 13.18 -19.41 -18.60
CA ILE A 462 14.45 -20.05 -19.01
C ILE A 462 14.80 -19.67 -20.46
N TRP A 463 13.81 -19.69 -21.35
CA TRP A 463 13.99 -19.45 -22.78
C TRP A 463 13.84 -17.98 -23.16
N HIS A 464 12.97 -17.23 -22.49
CA HIS A 464 12.64 -15.86 -22.87
C HIS A 464 13.59 -14.82 -22.24
N ASN A 465 14.08 -15.08 -21.02
CA ASN A 465 15.01 -14.21 -20.31
C ASN A 465 15.94 -15.02 -19.37
N PRO A 466 16.98 -15.68 -19.93
CA PRO A 466 17.88 -16.52 -19.14
C PRO A 466 18.65 -15.74 -18.06
N ARG A 467 18.89 -14.43 -18.25
CA ARG A 467 19.52 -13.57 -17.23
C ARG A 467 18.58 -13.39 -16.01
N ALA A 468 17.30 -13.14 -16.23
CA ALA A 468 16.31 -13.05 -15.16
C ALA A 468 16.13 -14.41 -14.47
N PHE A 469 16.09 -15.50 -15.21
CA PHE A 469 16.04 -16.86 -14.66
C PHE A 469 17.22 -17.13 -13.74
N TYR A 470 18.45 -16.85 -14.19
CA TYR A 470 19.64 -17.01 -13.36
C TYR A 470 19.55 -16.19 -12.06
N ARG A 471 19.21 -14.89 -12.15
CA ARG A 471 19.11 -14.01 -10.97
C ARG A 471 18.04 -14.47 -9.99
N LYS A 472 16.83 -14.77 -10.48
CA LYS A 472 15.65 -15.01 -9.62
C LYS A 472 15.51 -16.46 -9.18
N VAL A 473 15.95 -17.41 -9.98
CA VAL A 473 15.79 -18.83 -9.70
C VAL A 473 17.11 -19.46 -9.23
N ILE A 474 18.13 -19.40 -10.04
CA ILE A 474 19.39 -20.09 -9.75
C ILE A 474 20.11 -19.45 -8.55
N LYS A 475 20.33 -18.13 -8.57
CA LYS A 475 20.99 -17.44 -7.45
C LYS A 475 20.24 -17.58 -6.14
N ARG A 476 18.88 -17.60 -6.17
CA ARG A 476 18.05 -17.79 -4.98
C ARG A 476 18.03 -19.23 -4.52
N PHE A 477 18.09 -20.21 -5.44
CA PHE A 477 18.22 -21.62 -5.12
C PHE A 477 19.52 -21.88 -4.31
N PHE A 478 20.63 -21.33 -4.76
CA PHE A 478 21.89 -21.47 -4.03
C PHE A 478 21.93 -20.74 -2.70
N LYS A 479 21.20 -19.63 -2.55
CA LYS A 479 21.10 -18.92 -1.26
C LYS A 479 20.16 -19.57 -0.25
N THR A 480 19.05 -20.16 -0.70
CA THR A 480 18.01 -20.73 0.14
C THR A 480 17.34 -21.96 -0.51
N PRO A 481 18.07 -23.09 -0.63
CA PRO A 481 17.60 -24.26 -1.38
C PRO A 481 16.31 -24.86 -0.79
N LEU A 482 16.19 -24.91 0.54
CA LEU A 482 15.00 -25.43 1.24
C LEU A 482 13.74 -24.61 0.93
N TYR A 483 13.85 -23.28 0.92
CA TYR A 483 12.73 -22.39 0.57
C TYR A 483 12.29 -22.60 -0.87
N PHE A 484 13.21 -22.82 -1.80
CA PHE A 484 12.90 -23.06 -3.21
C PHE A 484 12.16 -24.39 -3.40
N LEU A 485 12.58 -25.44 -2.71
CA LEU A 485 11.90 -26.74 -2.72
C LEU A 485 10.49 -26.67 -2.13
N LEU A 486 10.31 -25.94 -1.04
CA LEU A 486 9.01 -25.71 -0.43
C LEU A 486 8.07 -24.92 -1.36
N LEU A 487 8.59 -23.90 -2.03
CA LEU A 487 7.83 -23.08 -2.95
C LEU A 487 7.37 -23.86 -4.19
N THR A 488 8.27 -24.65 -4.79
CA THR A 488 7.93 -25.53 -5.93
C THR A 488 6.91 -26.58 -5.53
N LYS A 489 7.07 -27.24 -4.38
CA LYS A 489 6.11 -28.20 -3.83
C LYS A 489 4.73 -27.57 -3.62
N LYS A 490 4.68 -26.35 -3.09
CA LYS A 490 3.43 -25.59 -2.89
C LYS A 490 2.74 -25.23 -4.21
N ILE A 491 3.51 -24.80 -5.22
CA ILE A 491 2.97 -24.48 -6.56
C ILE A 491 2.41 -25.75 -7.22
N ILE A 492 3.16 -26.86 -7.20
CA ILE A 492 2.74 -28.13 -7.76
C ILE A 492 1.45 -28.63 -7.09
N ARG A 493 1.37 -28.59 -5.76
CA ARG A 493 0.14 -28.94 -5.03
C ARG A 493 -1.05 -28.08 -5.45
N LYS A 494 -0.86 -26.77 -5.57
CA LYS A 494 -1.94 -25.85 -6.01
C LYS A 494 -2.40 -26.11 -7.45
N VAL A 495 -1.49 -26.54 -8.33
CA VAL A 495 -1.81 -26.92 -9.73
C VAL A 495 -2.54 -28.26 -9.81
N LEU A 496 -2.11 -29.23 -9.01
CA LEU A 496 -2.70 -30.58 -8.99
C LEU A 496 -3.97 -30.66 -8.13
N GLY A 497 -4.24 -29.66 -7.30
CA GLY A 497 -5.42 -29.63 -6.43
C GLY A 497 -5.32 -30.56 -5.22
N ILE A 498 -4.07 -30.85 -4.79
CA ILE A 498 -3.73 -31.73 -3.65
C ILE A 498 -3.11 -30.88 -2.52
#